data_097b35a76e06433b5103605b5150c764
#
_entry.id   097b35a76e06433b5103605b5150c764
#
_cell.length_a   1.000
_cell.length_b   1.000
_cell.length_c   1.000
_cell.angle_alpha   90.00
_cell.angle_beta   90.00
_cell.angle_gamma   90.00
#
_symmetry.space_group_name_H-M   'P 1'
#
loop_
_entity.id
_entity.type
_entity.pdbx_description
1 polymer ?
#
loop_
_entity_poly.entity_id
_entity_poly.type
_entity_poly.pdbx_seq_one_letter_code
_entity_poly.pdbx_strand_id
1 'polypeptide(L)'
;MKGSGRALATREGSVGKLYDEITPELAGWLGQQRMFFVATAPLAAEGLLNCSPKGLDTFRILDPRTVAYLDLTGSGIETVAHLRENGRIVFTFCALAGPPKIVRLHGRGEVITSGQPDFERLQPLFPDYPGARAIIRAQLIRIGDSCGYAVPRFDYAGERDALIQWAESKGTDGLTQYRREKNVRSLDQLPGLE
;
A
#
# COMPACT_ATOMS: atom_id res chain seq x y z
N MET A 1 -11.12 -41.26 -27.83
CA MET A 1 -11.96 -40.42 -26.98
C MET A 1 -11.25 -39.05 -26.90
N LYS A 2 -11.82 -38.03 -27.57
CA LYS A 2 -11.22 -36.70 -27.70
C LYS A 2 -11.74 -35.85 -26.54
N GLY A 3 -10.85 -35.46 -25.63
CA GLY A 3 -11.14 -34.50 -24.56
C GLY A 3 -11.18 -33.09 -25.12
N SER A 4 -12.36 -32.48 -25.13
CA SER A 4 -12.57 -31.10 -25.54
C SER A 4 -12.09 -30.16 -24.44
N GLY A 5 -10.96 -29.47 -24.69
CA GLY A 5 -10.53 -28.32 -23.92
C GLY A 5 -11.56 -27.19 -24.03
N ARG A 6 -12.29 -26.95 -22.97
CA ARG A 6 -13.25 -25.86 -22.87
C ARG A 6 -12.45 -24.55 -22.71
N ALA A 7 -12.25 -23.82 -23.80
CA ALA A 7 -11.76 -22.43 -23.76
C ALA A 7 -12.74 -21.60 -22.93
N LEU A 8 -12.24 -20.96 -21.87
CA LEU A 8 -12.99 -19.97 -21.10
C LEU A 8 -13.26 -18.77 -22.02
N ALA A 9 -14.50 -18.69 -22.50
CA ALA A 9 -14.99 -17.55 -23.25
C ALA A 9 -14.83 -16.28 -22.40
N THR A 10 -14.11 -15.30 -22.93
CA THR A 10 -14.07 -13.94 -22.42
C THR A 10 -15.50 -13.39 -22.46
N ARG A 11 -16.11 -13.19 -21.30
CA ARG A 11 -17.37 -12.47 -21.19
C ARG A 11 -17.11 -11.02 -21.59
N GLU A 12 -17.47 -10.64 -22.81
CA GLU A 12 -17.69 -9.25 -23.20
C GLU A 12 -18.77 -8.68 -22.28
N GLY A 13 -18.40 -7.66 -21.49
CA GLY A 13 -19.30 -7.02 -20.53
C GLY A 13 -18.85 -7.06 -19.08
N SER A 14 -17.61 -7.51 -18.74
CA SER A 14 -17.12 -7.42 -17.36
C SER A 14 -16.80 -5.98 -17.02
N VAL A 15 -17.52 -5.43 -16.04
CA VAL A 15 -17.18 -4.19 -15.36
C VAL A 15 -15.84 -4.40 -14.65
N GLY A 16 -14.73 -4.06 -15.31
CA GLY A 16 -13.37 -4.15 -14.79
C GLY A 16 -12.43 -4.99 -15.67
N LYS A 17 -11.25 -4.47 -15.91
CA LYS A 17 -10.17 -5.13 -16.68
C LYS A 17 -9.19 -5.76 -15.70
N LEU A 18 -8.71 -6.97 -16.04
CA LEU A 18 -7.56 -7.60 -15.39
C LEU A 18 -6.31 -7.35 -16.24
N TYR A 19 -5.20 -7.15 -15.54
CA TYR A 19 -3.89 -6.91 -16.13
C TYR A 19 -2.93 -7.99 -15.63
N ASP A 20 -2.13 -8.52 -16.54
CA ASP A 20 -1.07 -9.47 -16.16
C ASP A 20 0.05 -8.78 -15.40
N GLU A 21 0.28 -7.49 -15.70
CA GLU A 21 1.33 -6.66 -15.12
C GLU A 21 0.92 -5.18 -15.13
N ILE A 22 1.65 -4.34 -14.40
CA ILE A 22 1.49 -2.88 -14.46
C ILE A 22 2.09 -2.40 -15.78
N THR A 23 1.22 -2.05 -16.74
CA THR A 23 1.66 -1.47 -18.01
C THR A 23 2.15 -0.03 -17.83
N PRO A 24 2.94 0.53 -18.77
CA PRO A 24 3.36 1.94 -18.71
C PRO A 24 2.19 2.93 -18.58
N GLU A 25 1.05 2.65 -19.26
CA GLU A 25 -0.17 3.46 -19.15
C GLU A 25 -0.76 3.40 -17.74
N LEU A 26 -0.86 2.18 -17.16
CA LEU A 26 -1.36 2.00 -15.80
C LEU A 26 -0.43 2.63 -14.76
N ALA A 27 0.88 2.53 -14.96
CA ALA A 27 1.90 3.18 -14.11
C ALA A 27 1.73 4.71 -14.13
N GLY A 28 1.57 5.31 -15.31
CA GLY A 28 1.31 6.73 -15.46
C GLY A 28 0.03 7.17 -14.76
N TRP A 29 -1.05 6.36 -14.85
CA TRP A 29 -2.30 6.65 -14.14
C TRP A 29 -2.15 6.54 -12.62
N LEU A 30 -1.47 5.50 -12.12
CA LEU A 30 -1.19 5.32 -10.67
C LEU A 30 -0.38 6.50 -10.10
N GLY A 31 0.65 6.97 -10.84
CA GLY A 31 1.49 8.10 -10.45
C GLY A 31 0.75 9.45 -10.39
N GLN A 32 -0.42 9.57 -11.02
CA GLN A 32 -1.25 10.77 -10.93
C GLN A 32 -2.14 10.80 -9.67
N GLN A 33 -2.31 9.66 -8.99
CA GLN A 33 -3.14 9.61 -7.80
C GLN A 33 -2.38 10.16 -6.58
N ARG A 34 -2.99 11.12 -5.90
CA ARG A 34 -2.40 11.81 -4.73
C ARG A 34 -2.54 11.01 -3.43
N MET A 35 -3.39 10.01 -3.45
CA MET A 35 -3.71 9.20 -2.29
C MET A 35 -3.99 7.76 -2.73
N PHE A 36 -3.64 6.81 -1.88
CA PHE A 36 -4.02 5.41 -2.01
C PHE A 36 -4.39 4.83 -0.64
N PHE A 37 -5.13 3.73 -0.66
CA PHE A 37 -5.46 2.99 0.55
C PHE A 37 -4.65 1.71 0.60
N VAL A 38 -4.20 1.35 1.79
CA VAL A 38 -3.57 0.07 2.09
C VAL A 38 -4.50 -0.69 3.02
N ALA A 39 -4.96 -1.86 2.60
CA ALA A 39 -5.75 -2.72 3.45
C ALA A 39 -5.06 -4.06 3.68
N THR A 40 -5.11 -4.51 4.92
CA THR A 40 -4.57 -5.79 5.41
C THR A 40 -5.53 -6.41 6.42
N ALA A 41 -5.38 -7.69 6.68
CA ALA A 41 -6.24 -8.42 7.62
C ALA A 41 -5.41 -9.43 8.39
N PRO A 42 -5.69 -9.66 9.68
CA PRO A 42 -5.11 -10.77 10.44
C PRO A 42 -5.67 -12.12 9.96
N LEU A 43 -5.10 -13.23 10.44
CA LEU A 43 -5.63 -14.57 10.16
C LEU A 43 -6.84 -14.89 11.04
N ALA A 44 -6.88 -14.36 12.25
CA ALA A 44 -7.99 -14.57 13.17
C ALA A 44 -9.30 -14.05 12.59
N ALA A 45 -10.36 -14.88 12.64
CA ALA A 45 -11.67 -14.51 12.09
C ALA A 45 -12.29 -13.30 12.81
N GLU A 46 -12.02 -13.15 14.09
CA GLU A 46 -12.49 -12.05 14.94
C GLU A 46 -11.56 -10.83 14.92
N GLY A 47 -10.42 -10.92 14.19
CA GLY A 47 -9.43 -9.85 14.16
C GLY A 47 -9.87 -8.64 13.34
N LEU A 48 -9.34 -7.48 13.68
CA LEU A 48 -9.72 -6.20 13.12
C LEU A 48 -9.07 -5.96 11.75
N LEU A 49 -9.88 -5.62 10.76
CA LEU A 49 -9.40 -5.22 9.45
C LEU A 49 -8.71 -3.86 9.52
N ASN A 50 -7.57 -3.74 8.86
CA ASN A 50 -6.92 -2.45 8.67
C ASN A 50 -7.21 -1.90 7.28
N CYS A 51 -7.55 -0.61 7.20
CA CYS A 51 -7.63 0.14 5.95
C CYS A 51 -7.10 1.55 6.20
N SER A 52 -5.89 1.83 5.74
CA SER A 52 -5.19 3.09 6.00
C SER A 52 -5.05 3.91 4.72
N PRO A 53 -5.51 5.17 4.67
CA PRO A 53 -5.17 6.10 3.62
C PRO A 53 -3.68 6.48 3.72
N LYS A 54 -3.02 6.57 2.60
CA LYS A 54 -1.62 6.98 2.44
C LYS A 54 -1.55 8.09 1.40
N GLY A 55 -0.71 9.07 1.64
CA GLY A 55 -0.44 10.21 0.76
C GLY A 55 1.05 10.51 0.70
N LEU A 56 1.38 11.75 0.40
CA LEU A 56 2.73 12.20 0.10
C LEU A 56 3.34 11.43 -1.09
N ASP A 57 4.61 11.62 -1.37
CA ASP A 57 5.33 10.87 -2.41
C ASP A 57 5.92 9.56 -1.86
N THR A 58 5.05 8.68 -1.35
CA THR A 58 5.45 7.46 -0.66
C THR A 58 5.32 6.18 -1.49
N PHE A 59 4.73 6.18 -2.69
CA PHE A 59 4.49 4.98 -3.49
C PHE A 59 5.50 4.83 -4.63
N ARG A 60 5.97 3.60 -4.89
CA ARG A 60 6.87 3.27 -6.02
C ARG A 60 6.44 1.97 -6.71
N ILE A 61 6.56 1.96 -8.04
CA ILE A 61 6.52 0.76 -8.86
C ILE A 61 7.97 0.36 -9.11
N LEU A 62 8.38 -0.77 -8.55
CA LEU A 62 9.78 -1.25 -8.65
C LEU A 62 10.02 -2.03 -9.94
N ASP A 63 9.02 -2.79 -10.35
CA ASP A 63 8.95 -3.51 -11.62
C ASP A 63 7.47 -3.75 -11.99
N PRO A 64 7.16 -4.37 -13.17
CA PRO A 64 5.76 -4.55 -13.60
C PRO A 64 4.88 -5.35 -12.64
N ARG A 65 5.46 -6.08 -11.68
CA ARG A 65 4.71 -6.90 -10.71
C ARG A 65 5.11 -6.66 -9.26
N THR A 66 5.97 -5.68 -9.00
CA THR A 66 6.43 -5.35 -7.64
C THR A 66 6.22 -3.88 -7.35
N VAL A 67 5.56 -3.58 -6.25
CA VAL A 67 5.37 -2.22 -5.74
C VAL A 67 5.92 -2.08 -4.34
N ALA A 68 6.22 -0.85 -3.94
CA ALA A 68 6.61 -0.54 -2.58
C ALA A 68 6.02 0.79 -2.12
N TYR A 69 5.88 0.95 -0.81
CA TYR A 69 5.66 2.27 -0.23
C TYR A 69 6.48 2.48 1.03
N LEU A 70 6.84 3.75 1.25
CA LEU A 70 7.52 4.18 2.48
C LEU A 70 6.49 4.35 3.59
N ASP A 71 6.60 3.55 4.65
CA ASP A 71 5.72 3.62 5.80
C ASP A 71 6.30 4.55 6.86
N LEU A 72 5.54 5.61 7.16
CA LEU A 72 5.93 6.65 8.11
C LEU A 72 5.39 6.34 9.50
N THR A 73 6.10 6.77 10.52
CA THR A 73 5.71 6.58 11.92
C THR A 73 4.38 7.25 12.23
N GLY A 74 3.44 6.47 12.69
CA GLY A 74 2.13 6.85 13.17
C GLY A 74 1.72 5.97 14.34
N SER A 75 0.51 6.15 14.88
CA SER A 75 0.02 5.41 16.05
C SER A 75 -0.28 3.93 15.76
N GLY A 76 -0.69 3.60 14.53
CA GLY A 76 -1.04 2.24 14.14
C GLY A 76 0.15 1.44 13.61
N ILE A 77 0.12 0.13 13.81
CA ILE A 77 1.13 -0.82 13.32
C ILE A 77 0.50 -2.04 12.63
N GLU A 78 -0.79 -2.00 12.40
CA GLU A 78 -1.60 -3.12 11.89
C GLU A 78 -1.03 -3.68 10.58
N THR A 79 -0.66 -2.80 9.63
CA THR A 79 -0.07 -3.25 8.36
C THR A 79 1.17 -4.11 8.58
N VAL A 80 2.10 -3.67 9.42
CA VAL A 80 3.33 -4.40 9.73
C VAL A 80 3.00 -5.74 10.38
N ALA A 81 2.13 -5.72 11.40
CA ALA A 81 1.74 -6.91 12.15
C ALA A 81 1.06 -7.95 11.26
N HIS A 82 0.08 -7.55 10.45
CA HIS A 82 -0.63 -8.43 9.53
C HIS A 82 0.28 -9.00 8.44
N LEU A 83 1.22 -8.20 7.92
CA LEU A 83 2.16 -8.67 6.91
C LEU A 83 3.15 -9.68 7.47
N ARG A 84 3.62 -9.49 8.70
CA ARG A 84 4.47 -10.49 9.40
C ARG A 84 3.73 -11.80 9.63
N GLU A 85 2.43 -11.74 9.91
CA GLU A 85 1.61 -12.92 10.14
C GLU A 85 1.28 -13.67 8.83
N ASN A 86 0.87 -12.98 7.77
CA ASN A 86 0.30 -13.65 6.61
C ASN A 86 0.61 -13.04 5.24
N GLY A 87 1.21 -11.87 5.18
CA GLY A 87 1.64 -11.20 3.95
C GLY A 87 0.51 -10.67 3.05
N ARG A 88 -0.78 -10.81 3.38
CA ARG A 88 -1.88 -10.37 2.52
C ARG A 88 -2.02 -8.85 2.53
N ILE A 89 -2.02 -8.26 1.34
CA ILE A 89 -2.14 -6.80 1.17
C ILE A 89 -2.91 -6.45 -0.10
N VAL A 90 -3.65 -5.37 -0.06
CA VAL A 90 -4.20 -4.72 -1.25
C VAL A 90 -3.96 -3.22 -1.20
N PHE A 91 -3.53 -2.67 -2.32
CA PHE A 91 -3.50 -1.23 -2.57
C PHE A 91 -4.71 -0.86 -3.41
N THR A 92 -5.43 0.18 -3.01
CA THR A 92 -6.58 0.68 -3.75
C THR A 92 -6.37 2.15 -4.09
N PHE A 93 -6.44 2.45 -5.38
CA PHE A 93 -6.37 3.80 -5.92
C PHE A 93 -7.72 4.17 -6.53
N CYS A 94 -8.17 5.39 -6.29
CA CYS A 94 -9.41 5.92 -6.84
C CYS A 94 -9.13 7.21 -7.59
N ALA A 95 -9.69 7.36 -8.80
CA ALA A 95 -9.69 8.64 -9.48
C ALA A 95 -10.61 9.62 -8.74
N LEU A 96 -10.02 10.57 -8.02
CA LEU A 96 -10.74 11.68 -7.40
C LEU A 96 -10.93 12.86 -8.35
N ALA A 97 -10.21 12.86 -9.47
CA ALA A 97 -10.36 13.82 -10.57
C ALA A 97 -10.30 13.10 -11.93
N GLY A 98 -10.79 13.73 -12.98
CA GLY A 98 -10.82 13.14 -14.32
C GLY A 98 -11.83 12.01 -14.49
N PRO A 99 -11.60 11.07 -15.45
CA PRO A 99 -12.47 9.93 -15.70
C PRO A 99 -12.50 8.97 -14.49
N PRO A 100 -13.69 8.45 -14.12
CA PRO A 100 -13.83 7.58 -12.97
C PRO A 100 -13.12 6.24 -13.19
N LYS A 101 -12.30 5.83 -12.23
CA LYS A 101 -11.58 4.55 -12.25
C LYS A 101 -11.12 4.19 -10.84
N ILE A 102 -11.21 2.90 -10.52
CA ILE A 102 -10.59 2.33 -9.32
C ILE A 102 -9.61 1.27 -9.77
N VAL A 103 -8.40 1.25 -9.23
CA VAL A 103 -7.41 0.19 -9.44
C VAL A 103 -7.12 -0.49 -8.12
N ARG A 104 -7.09 -1.83 -8.12
CA ARG A 104 -6.69 -2.64 -6.97
C ARG A 104 -5.50 -3.51 -7.34
N LEU A 105 -4.46 -3.40 -6.52
CA LEU A 105 -3.24 -4.19 -6.61
C LEU A 105 -3.22 -5.14 -5.41
N HIS A 106 -3.60 -6.40 -5.63
CA HIS A 106 -3.54 -7.44 -4.59
C HIS A 106 -2.18 -8.11 -4.63
N GLY A 107 -1.56 -8.32 -3.47
CA GLY A 107 -0.23 -8.88 -3.41
C GLY A 107 0.11 -9.65 -2.14
N ARG A 108 1.36 -10.09 -2.09
CA ARG A 108 2.04 -10.59 -0.91
C ARG A 108 3.07 -9.55 -0.50
N GLY A 109 2.85 -8.94 0.64
CA GLY A 109 3.68 -7.89 1.20
C GLY A 109 4.66 -8.43 2.22
N GLU A 110 5.78 -7.76 2.32
CA GLU A 110 6.80 -7.95 3.33
C GLU A 110 7.20 -6.60 3.92
N VAL A 111 7.73 -6.66 5.13
CA VAL A 111 8.16 -5.48 5.89
C VAL A 111 9.68 -5.42 5.88
N ILE A 112 10.24 -4.35 5.34
CA ILE A 112 11.67 -4.10 5.28
C ILE A 112 11.98 -2.96 6.23
N THR A 113 12.75 -3.24 7.28
CA THR A 113 13.11 -2.25 8.32
C THR A 113 14.54 -1.76 8.15
N SER A 114 14.85 -0.63 8.77
CA SER A 114 16.22 -0.09 8.84
C SER A 114 17.21 -1.16 9.36
N GLY A 115 18.40 -1.17 8.79
CA GLY A 115 19.44 -2.18 9.07
C GLY A 115 19.36 -3.44 8.20
N GLN A 116 18.34 -3.59 7.38
CA GLN A 116 18.28 -4.65 6.35
C GLN A 116 18.88 -4.13 5.04
N PRO A 117 19.67 -4.95 4.28
CA PRO A 117 20.28 -4.53 3.02
C PRO A 117 19.27 -4.00 1.99
N ASP A 118 18.07 -4.56 1.96
CA ASP A 118 17.00 -4.11 1.07
C ASP A 118 16.46 -2.73 1.46
N PHE A 119 16.50 -2.35 2.74
CA PHE A 119 16.14 -1.01 3.17
C PHE A 119 17.10 0.03 2.59
N GLU A 120 18.40 -0.18 2.76
CA GLU A 120 19.47 0.69 2.24
C GLU A 120 19.38 0.87 0.71
N ARG A 121 19.01 -0.19 0.00
CA ARG A 121 18.87 -0.19 -1.46
C ARG A 121 17.60 0.54 -1.94
N LEU A 122 16.51 0.44 -1.21
CA LEU A 122 15.21 0.97 -1.63
C LEU A 122 14.92 2.37 -1.12
N GLN A 123 15.44 2.73 0.06
CA GLN A 123 15.18 4.03 0.69
C GLN A 123 15.51 5.23 -0.23
N PRO A 124 16.61 5.22 -1.02
CA PRO A 124 16.93 6.33 -1.94
C PRO A 124 15.90 6.55 -3.07
N LEU A 125 14.98 5.61 -3.29
CA LEU A 125 13.90 5.78 -4.26
C LEU A 125 12.79 6.70 -3.75
N PHE A 126 12.77 7.02 -2.45
CA PHE A 126 11.77 7.85 -1.79
C PHE A 126 12.39 9.16 -1.32
N PRO A 127 11.59 10.23 -1.15
CA PRO A 127 12.06 11.41 -0.44
C PRO A 127 12.52 11.07 0.99
N ASP A 128 13.47 11.84 1.50
CA ASP A 128 13.97 11.70 2.86
C ASP A 128 12.96 12.31 3.86
N TYR A 129 11.88 11.57 4.11
CA TYR A 129 10.89 11.98 5.09
C TYR A 129 11.32 11.61 6.51
N PRO A 130 11.26 12.57 7.46
CA PRO A 130 11.47 12.27 8.86
C PRO A 130 10.42 11.27 9.34
N GLY A 131 10.85 10.33 10.17
CA GLY A 131 9.94 9.31 10.73
C GLY A 131 9.67 8.12 9.82
N ALA A 132 10.37 7.95 8.72
CA ALA A 132 10.38 6.70 7.96
C ALA A 132 10.75 5.53 8.90
N ARG A 133 9.90 4.49 8.96
CA ARG A 133 10.07 3.35 9.89
C ARG A 133 10.23 2.02 9.19
N ALA A 134 9.66 1.89 8.00
CA ALA A 134 9.74 0.68 7.19
C ALA A 134 9.47 1.00 5.73
N ILE A 135 9.89 0.11 4.84
CA ILE A 135 9.42 0.03 3.47
C ILE A 135 8.57 -1.23 3.36
N ILE A 136 7.35 -1.09 2.88
CA ILE A 136 6.48 -2.21 2.57
C ILE A 136 6.62 -2.51 1.10
N ARG A 137 7.20 -3.68 0.76
CA ARG A 137 7.32 -4.19 -0.61
C ARG A 137 6.26 -5.26 -0.83
N ALA A 138 5.63 -5.28 -1.99
CA ALA A 138 4.61 -6.29 -2.30
C ALA A 138 4.79 -6.85 -3.71
N GLN A 139 4.83 -8.19 -3.80
CA GLN A 139 4.73 -8.92 -5.04
C GLN A 139 3.25 -9.05 -5.42
N LEU A 140 2.88 -8.55 -6.59
CA LEU A 140 1.49 -8.51 -7.05
C LEU A 140 1.06 -9.87 -7.61
N ILE A 141 -0.11 -10.34 -7.17
CA ILE A 141 -0.74 -11.59 -7.61
C ILE A 141 -1.98 -11.33 -8.47
N ARG A 142 -2.60 -10.16 -8.33
CA ARG A 142 -3.75 -9.75 -9.13
C ARG A 142 -3.80 -8.24 -9.25
N ILE A 143 -3.91 -7.76 -10.48
CA ILE A 143 -4.04 -6.35 -10.82
C ILE A 143 -5.35 -6.19 -11.57
N GLY A 144 -6.21 -5.29 -11.13
CA GLY A 144 -7.49 -5.08 -11.79
C GLY A 144 -8.07 -3.69 -11.57
N ASP A 145 -8.85 -3.23 -12.52
CA ASP A 145 -9.60 -2.01 -12.39
C ASP A 145 -11.12 -2.24 -12.26
N SER A 146 -11.84 -1.19 -11.95
CA SER A 146 -13.30 -1.13 -11.96
C SER A 146 -13.76 0.31 -12.22
N CYS A 147 -15.02 0.47 -12.59
CA CYS A 147 -15.55 1.72 -13.13
C CYS A 147 -15.45 2.96 -12.21
N GLY A 148 -15.54 2.79 -10.90
CA GLY A 148 -15.46 3.93 -9.96
C GLY A 148 -16.58 4.98 -10.08
N TYR A 149 -17.71 4.67 -10.75
CA TYR A 149 -18.76 5.64 -11.08
C TYR A 149 -19.40 6.33 -9.86
N ALA A 150 -19.38 5.69 -8.70
CA ALA A 150 -19.90 6.26 -7.47
C ALA A 150 -18.84 6.97 -6.61
N VAL A 151 -17.57 6.98 -7.04
CA VAL A 151 -16.51 7.71 -6.33
C VAL A 151 -16.69 9.20 -6.60
N PRO A 152 -16.85 10.03 -5.56
CA PRO A 152 -17.04 11.46 -5.74
C PRO A 152 -15.76 12.13 -6.25
N ARG A 153 -15.94 13.30 -6.88
CA ARG A 153 -14.82 14.15 -7.32
C ARG A 153 -14.39 15.07 -6.19
N PHE A 154 -13.08 15.25 -6.08
CA PHE A 154 -12.46 16.21 -5.16
C PHE A 154 -11.43 17.05 -5.89
N ASP A 155 -11.36 18.32 -5.52
CA ASP A 155 -10.28 19.19 -5.94
C ASP A 155 -9.09 19.03 -5.00
N TYR A 156 -7.91 18.83 -5.58
CA TYR A 156 -6.69 18.70 -4.81
C TYR A 156 -6.19 20.08 -4.36
N ALA A 157 -6.28 20.35 -3.06
CA ALA A 157 -5.84 21.61 -2.45
C ALA A 157 -4.37 21.62 -2.03
N GLY A 158 -3.72 20.47 -1.97
CA GLY A 158 -2.32 20.32 -1.56
C GLY A 158 -2.08 19.19 -0.58
N GLU A 159 -0.81 18.91 -0.28
CA GLU A 159 -0.40 17.95 0.74
C GLU A 159 -0.57 18.54 2.15
N ARG A 160 -0.67 17.66 3.15
CA ARG A 160 -0.58 18.03 4.56
C ARG A 160 0.84 17.78 5.05
N ASP A 161 1.45 18.75 5.65
CA ASP A 161 2.79 18.67 6.26
C ASP A 161 2.77 18.29 7.75
N ALA A 162 1.58 18.19 8.35
CA ALA A 162 1.41 17.96 9.78
C ALA A 162 2.17 16.73 10.33
N LEU A 163 2.22 15.61 9.57
CA LEU A 163 2.96 14.41 9.98
C LEU A 163 4.47 14.66 9.95
N ILE A 164 4.94 15.39 8.95
CA ILE A 164 6.36 15.73 8.78
C ILE A 164 6.79 16.65 9.92
N GLN A 165 6.07 17.76 10.16
CA GLN A 165 6.33 18.69 11.25
C GLN A 165 6.31 18.00 12.63
N TRP A 166 5.35 17.10 12.84
CA TRP A 166 5.29 16.29 14.06
C TRP A 166 6.53 15.41 14.21
N ALA A 167 6.95 14.73 13.15
CA ALA A 167 8.11 13.85 13.18
C ALA A 167 9.41 14.66 13.43
N GLU A 168 9.56 15.82 12.78
CA GLU A 168 10.66 16.75 13.02
C GLU A 168 10.69 17.24 14.48
N SER A 169 9.54 17.60 15.04
CA SER A 169 9.43 18.05 16.43
C SER A 169 9.80 16.98 17.44
N LYS A 170 9.60 15.70 17.12
CA LYS A 170 10.00 14.56 17.96
C LYS A 170 11.49 14.29 17.90
N GLY A 171 12.13 14.54 16.76
CA GLY A 171 13.51 14.14 16.51
C GLY A 171 13.71 12.63 16.55
N THR A 172 14.93 12.18 16.31
CA THR A 172 15.26 10.74 16.19
C THR A 172 14.94 9.96 17.48
N ASP A 173 15.33 10.52 18.64
CA ASP A 173 15.13 9.85 19.93
C ASP A 173 13.65 9.79 20.31
N GLY A 174 12.92 10.89 20.11
CA GLY A 174 11.49 10.93 20.37
C GLY A 174 10.67 9.99 19.47
N LEU A 175 11.06 9.85 18.22
CA LEU A 175 10.45 8.87 17.29
C LEU A 175 10.76 7.42 17.70
N THR A 176 11.98 7.17 18.15
CA THR A 176 12.37 5.84 18.65
C THR A 176 11.56 5.46 19.90
N GLN A 177 11.45 6.39 20.86
CA GLN A 177 10.63 6.20 22.04
C GLN A 177 9.15 5.97 21.68
N TYR A 178 8.61 6.79 20.78
CA TYR A 178 7.22 6.66 20.33
C TYR A 178 6.93 5.28 19.70
N ARG A 179 7.85 4.77 18.86
CA ARG A 179 7.72 3.44 18.25
C ARG A 179 7.72 2.33 19.31
N ARG A 180 8.59 2.41 20.33
CA ARG A 180 8.62 1.48 21.46
C ARG A 180 7.33 1.48 22.28
N GLU A 181 6.66 2.61 22.37
CA GLU A 181 5.39 2.73 23.12
C GLU A 181 4.17 2.33 22.29
N LYS A 182 4.13 2.68 20.99
CA LYS A 182 2.92 2.61 20.17
C LYS A 182 2.98 1.60 19.03
N ASN A 183 4.17 1.13 18.64
CA ASN A 183 4.31 0.29 17.46
C ASN A 183 4.82 -1.13 17.76
N VAL A 184 4.86 -1.54 19.01
CA VAL A 184 5.29 -2.89 19.42
C VAL A 184 4.20 -3.92 19.15
N ARG A 185 2.93 -3.52 19.27
CA ARG A 185 1.77 -4.40 19.06
C ARG A 185 0.65 -3.70 18.30
N SER A 186 -0.06 -4.48 17.46
CA SER A 186 -1.30 -4.05 16.82
C SER A 186 -2.46 -4.03 17.81
N LEU A 187 -3.62 -3.55 17.36
CA LEU A 187 -4.86 -3.60 18.15
C LEU A 187 -5.22 -5.02 18.57
N ASP A 188 -4.97 -6.01 17.70
CA ASP A 188 -5.18 -7.44 17.97
C ASP A 188 -3.98 -8.10 18.71
N GLN A 189 -3.08 -7.32 19.30
CA GLN A 189 -1.91 -7.75 20.03
C GLN A 189 -0.89 -8.57 19.21
N LEU A 190 -0.98 -8.53 17.88
CA LEU A 190 0.03 -9.13 17.01
C LEU A 190 1.35 -8.34 17.08
N PRO A 191 2.52 -9.00 16.95
CA PRO A 191 3.82 -8.33 16.99
C PRO A 191 3.98 -7.28 15.88
N GLY A 192 4.35 -6.06 16.27
CA GLY A 192 4.68 -4.96 15.39
C GLY A 192 6.18 -4.79 15.18
N LEU A 193 6.69 -3.56 15.29
CA LEU A 193 8.13 -3.25 15.30
C LEU A 193 8.71 -3.55 16.68
N GLU A 194 9.95 -4.06 16.70
CA GLU A 194 10.74 -4.26 17.90
C GLU A 194 11.47 -2.98 18.29
#